data_42ccc45fd5380cc4f16ee935afaa3232
#
_entry.id   42ccc45fd5380cc4f16ee935afaa3232
#
_cell.length_a   1.000
_cell.length_b   1.000
_cell.length_c   1.000
_cell.angle_alpha   90.00
_cell.angle_beta   90.00
_cell.angle_gamma   90.00
#
_symmetry.space_group_name_H-M   'P 1'
#
loop_
_entity.id
_entity.type
_entity.pdbx_description
1 polymer ?
#
loop_
_entity_poly.entity_id
_entity_poly.type
_entity_poly.pdbx_seq_one_letter_code
_entity_poly.pdbx_strand_id
1 'polypeptide(L)'
;MKTYNELTLQIRKDLIADDVEGAQLESRLLVAHAAGKTVPELLRDMNLYTTEAIADKALSYLQRRREGEPVAYITGSWEFYGIPLAVTPDVLIPRMDTEVLVDAVKEMLIGRKMDARILDLCCGSGCIACALAKEMPATKLVCVDISASALQVCRLNIARNHLESRIICKQADALSSPPLGIGQFDVLVSNPPYIPSGEIAGLDPSVRNYEPFWALDGGEDGLKFYKGIIKHWRTVLRPGGLVFFEVGENQAATVMDMLLRAGFAEAECREDTAGIPRVVIGRISENETV
;
A
#
# COMPACT_ATOMS: atom_id res chain seq x y z
N MET A 1 -28.84 25.57 -11.49
CA MET A 1 -27.44 25.07 -11.75
C MET A 1 -26.53 25.68 -10.68
N LYS A 2 -25.62 24.88 -10.11
CA LYS A 2 -24.61 25.32 -9.13
C LYS A 2 -23.27 25.46 -9.83
N THR A 3 -22.38 26.29 -9.30
CA THR A 3 -20.98 26.29 -9.69
C THR A 3 -20.27 25.08 -9.09
N TYR A 4 -19.09 24.70 -9.61
CA TYR A 4 -18.26 23.64 -8.99
C TYR A 4 -17.91 24.01 -7.55
N ASN A 5 -17.68 25.29 -7.25
CA ASN A 5 -17.42 25.77 -5.90
C ASN A 5 -18.61 25.53 -4.97
N GLU A 6 -19.83 25.95 -5.37
CA GLU A 6 -21.03 25.75 -4.57
C GLU A 6 -21.32 24.27 -4.30
N LEU A 7 -21.13 23.40 -5.31
CA LEU A 7 -21.31 21.95 -5.16
C LEU A 7 -20.25 21.36 -4.20
N THR A 8 -18.98 21.75 -4.35
CA THR A 8 -17.90 21.29 -3.48
C THR A 8 -18.11 21.72 -2.03
N LEU A 9 -18.52 22.98 -1.81
CA LEU A 9 -18.81 23.51 -0.47
C LEU A 9 -20.01 22.81 0.17
N GLN A 10 -21.03 22.48 -0.60
CA GLN A 10 -22.18 21.71 -0.11
C GLN A 10 -21.72 20.32 0.36
N ILE A 11 -21.03 19.55 -0.50
CA ILE A 11 -20.56 18.20 -0.18
C ILE A 11 -19.60 18.24 1.01
N ARG A 12 -18.70 19.24 1.07
CA ARG A 12 -17.81 19.43 2.22
C ARG A 12 -18.58 19.64 3.52
N LYS A 13 -19.61 20.49 3.49
CA LYS A 13 -20.45 20.75 4.67
C LYS A 13 -21.15 19.49 5.15
N ASP A 14 -21.66 18.69 4.21
CA ASP A 14 -22.32 17.44 4.48
C ASP A 14 -21.36 16.42 5.11
N LEU A 15 -20.13 16.27 4.55
CA LEU A 15 -19.09 15.40 5.10
C LEU A 15 -18.60 15.83 6.51
N ILE A 16 -18.51 17.14 6.76
CA ILE A 16 -18.19 17.67 8.10
C ILE A 16 -19.30 17.32 9.10
N ALA A 17 -20.56 17.42 8.70
CA ALA A 17 -21.71 17.06 9.55
C ALA A 17 -21.74 15.55 9.87
N ASP A 18 -21.09 14.73 9.05
CA ASP A 18 -20.93 13.29 9.21
C ASP A 18 -19.57 12.93 9.89
N ASP A 19 -18.88 13.89 10.51
CA ASP A 19 -17.58 13.75 11.21
C ASP A 19 -16.44 13.17 10.35
N VAL A 20 -16.44 13.42 9.03
CA VAL A 20 -15.38 12.96 8.14
C VAL A 20 -14.17 13.91 8.23
N GLU A 21 -13.06 13.44 8.81
CA GLU A 21 -11.84 14.25 9.00
C GLU A 21 -11.28 14.80 7.69
N GLY A 22 -11.28 14.01 6.63
CA GLY A 22 -10.79 14.37 5.29
C GLY A 22 -11.78 15.18 4.43
N ALA A 23 -12.86 15.76 4.98
CA ALA A 23 -13.97 16.37 4.25
C ALA A 23 -13.56 17.38 3.17
N GLN A 24 -12.46 18.14 3.38
CA GLN A 24 -11.99 19.10 2.38
C GLN A 24 -11.38 18.42 1.16
N LEU A 25 -10.57 17.40 1.35
CA LEU A 25 -9.98 16.62 0.26
C LEU A 25 -11.04 15.78 -0.44
N GLU A 26 -11.82 15.03 0.34
CA GLU A 26 -12.81 14.10 -0.18
C GLU A 26 -13.90 14.81 -1.01
N SER A 27 -14.39 15.98 -0.58
CA SER A 27 -15.35 16.74 -1.37
C SER A 27 -14.81 17.15 -2.75
N ARG A 28 -13.53 17.51 -2.83
CA ARG A 28 -12.87 17.81 -4.12
C ARG A 28 -12.71 16.58 -4.98
N LEU A 29 -12.30 15.46 -4.39
CA LEU A 29 -12.15 14.18 -5.11
C LEU A 29 -13.49 13.72 -5.70
N LEU A 30 -14.57 13.75 -4.92
CA LEU A 30 -15.89 13.31 -5.37
C LEU A 30 -16.43 14.20 -6.52
N VAL A 31 -16.30 15.53 -6.40
CA VAL A 31 -16.76 16.45 -7.45
C VAL A 31 -15.88 16.36 -8.70
N ALA A 32 -14.57 16.29 -8.55
CA ALA A 32 -13.63 16.11 -9.66
C ALA A 32 -13.93 14.81 -10.42
N HIS A 33 -14.09 13.71 -9.70
CA HIS A 33 -14.42 12.41 -10.29
C HIS A 33 -15.77 12.43 -11.01
N ALA A 34 -16.80 13.04 -10.44
CA ALA A 34 -18.12 13.19 -11.09
C ALA A 34 -18.04 13.97 -12.39
N ALA A 35 -17.16 14.99 -12.44
CA ALA A 35 -16.95 15.84 -13.59
C ALA A 35 -15.97 15.28 -14.64
N GLY A 36 -15.31 14.13 -14.35
CA GLY A 36 -14.25 13.60 -15.22
C GLY A 36 -13.01 14.50 -15.28
N LYS A 37 -12.71 15.21 -14.17
CA LYS A 37 -11.60 16.15 -14.03
C LYS A 37 -10.59 15.65 -13.00
N THR A 38 -9.37 16.12 -13.13
CA THR A 38 -8.40 16.08 -12.03
C THR A 38 -8.72 17.16 -10.98
N VAL A 39 -8.21 17.02 -9.75
CA VAL A 39 -8.40 18.04 -8.71
C VAL A 39 -7.83 19.41 -9.12
N PRO A 40 -6.63 19.52 -9.73
CA PRO A 40 -6.15 20.80 -10.27
C PRO A 40 -7.07 21.43 -11.32
N GLU A 41 -7.63 20.63 -12.22
CA GLU A 41 -8.61 21.14 -13.21
C GLU A 41 -9.91 21.60 -12.55
N LEU A 42 -10.40 20.87 -11.56
CA LEU A 42 -11.55 21.30 -10.76
C LEU A 42 -11.28 22.65 -10.09
N LEU A 43 -10.11 22.80 -9.44
CA LEU A 43 -9.74 24.03 -8.73
C LEU A 43 -9.63 25.24 -9.69
N ARG A 44 -9.11 25.04 -10.89
CA ARG A 44 -9.08 26.09 -11.94
C ARG A 44 -10.49 26.50 -12.36
N ASP A 45 -11.41 25.55 -12.44
CA ASP A 45 -12.74 25.71 -13.02
C ASP A 45 -13.83 25.98 -11.96
N MET A 46 -13.49 26.28 -10.71
CA MET A 46 -14.40 26.40 -9.55
C MET A 46 -15.57 27.37 -9.78
N ASN A 47 -15.37 28.43 -10.58
CA ASN A 47 -16.40 29.45 -10.86
C ASN A 47 -17.30 29.08 -12.05
N LEU A 48 -17.02 27.98 -12.75
CA LEU A 48 -17.85 27.50 -13.84
C LEU A 48 -19.09 26.77 -13.29
N TYR A 49 -20.18 26.81 -14.04
CA TYR A 49 -21.40 26.09 -13.69
C TYR A 49 -21.27 24.59 -14.01
N THR A 50 -21.78 23.76 -13.11
CA THR A 50 -21.93 22.31 -13.34
C THR A 50 -23.17 22.03 -14.16
N THR A 51 -23.25 20.84 -14.79
CA THR A 51 -24.51 20.31 -15.30
C THR A 51 -25.28 19.59 -14.17
N GLU A 52 -26.59 19.44 -14.34
CA GLU A 52 -27.42 18.63 -13.42
C GLU A 52 -26.87 17.20 -13.28
N ALA A 53 -26.49 16.56 -14.39
CA ALA A 53 -25.94 15.22 -14.40
C ALA A 53 -24.65 15.10 -13.56
N ILE A 54 -23.77 16.11 -13.59
CA ILE A 54 -22.55 16.13 -12.75
C ILE A 54 -22.92 16.29 -11.27
N ALA A 55 -23.86 17.19 -10.98
CA ALA A 55 -24.30 17.43 -9.61
C ALA A 55 -24.95 16.18 -9.00
N ASP A 56 -25.85 15.52 -9.72
CA ASP A 56 -26.52 14.28 -9.29
C ASP A 56 -25.50 13.15 -9.08
N LYS A 57 -24.53 13.02 -9.98
CA LYS A 57 -23.47 12.04 -9.87
C LYS A 57 -22.58 12.30 -8.64
N ALA A 58 -22.21 13.54 -8.37
CA ALA A 58 -21.43 13.89 -7.18
C ALA A 58 -22.21 13.62 -5.89
N LEU A 59 -23.52 13.91 -5.86
CA LEU A 59 -24.39 13.62 -4.73
C LEU A 59 -24.58 12.10 -4.53
N SER A 60 -24.65 11.31 -5.59
CA SER A 60 -24.67 9.85 -5.47
C SER A 60 -23.39 9.30 -4.87
N TYR A 61 -22.23 9.88 -5.18
CA TYR A 61 -20.95 9.51 -4.54
C TYR A 61 -20.90 9.93 -3.08
N LEU A 62 -21.43 11.10 -2.73
CA LEU A 62 -21.59 11.50 -1.34
C LEU A 62 -22.45 10.49 -0.55
N GLN A 63 -23.53 9.99 -1.15
CA GLN A 63 -24.38 8.99 -0.49
C GLN A 63 -23.63 7.69 -0.22
N ARG A 64 -22.87 7.16 -1.19
CA ARG A 64 -22.00 6.00 -1.00
C ARG A 64 -20.98 6.23 0.13
N ARG A 65 -20.38 7.42 0.17
CA ARG A 65 -19.44 7.80 1.23
C ARG A 65 -20.10 7.82 2.62
N ARG A 66 -21.33 8.31 2.72
CA ARG A 66 -22.17 8.28 3.93
C ARG A 66 -22.53 6.86 4.39
N GLU A 67 -22.64 5.94 3.47
CA GLU A 67 -22.83 4.51 3.74
C GLU A 67 -21.53 3.83 4.21
N GLY A 68 -20.43 4.59 4.31
CA GLY A 68 -19.13 4.15 4.82
C GLY A 68 -18.12 3.74 3.75
N GLU A 69 -18.49 3.79 2.45
CA GLU A 69 -17.55 3.41 1.38
C GLU A 69 -16.37 4.38 1.30
N PRO A 70 -15.12 3.89 1.31
CA PRO A 70 -13.94 4.74 1.19
C PRO A 70 -13.93 5.56 -0.10
N VAL A 71 -13.54 6.85 -0.02
CA VAL A 71 -13.46 7.72 -1.18
C VAL A 71 -12.55 7.18 -2.28
N ALA A 72 -11.50 6.45 -1.90
CA ALA A 72 -10.58 5.79 -2.83
C ALA A 72 -11.29 4.75 -3.71
N TYR A 73 -12.21 3.95 -3.14
CA TYR A 73 -12.99 2.97 -3.92
C TYR A 73 -14.10 3.64 -4.73
N ILE A 74 -14.72 4.70 -4.21
CA ILE A 74 -15.72 5.47 -4.96
C ILE A 74 -15.12 6.06 -6.24
N THR A 75 -13.89 6.59 -6.14
CA THR A 75 -13.17 7.21 -7.27
C THR A 75 -12.36 6.21 -8.10
N GLY A 76 -12.09 5.02 -7.56
CA GLY A 76 -11.23 4.02 -8.19
C GLY A 76 -9.76 4.45 -8.33
N SER A 77 -9.35 5.49 -7.59
CA SER A 77 -8.01 6.08 -7.69
C SER A 77 -7.53 6.60 -6.35
N TRP A 78 -6.24 6.40 -6.07
CA TRP A 78 -5.57 6.89 -4.88
C TRP A 78 -4.16 7.37 -5.22
N GLU A 79 -3.58 8.24 -4.43
CA GLU A 79 -2.19 8.65 -4.56
C GLU A 79 -1.36 8.01 -3.46
N PHE A 80 -0.20 7.47 -3.83
CA PHE A 80 0.79 6.94 -2.90
C PHE A 80 2.18 7.34 -3.39
N TYR A 81 2.96 7.95 -2.54
CA TYR A 81 4.32 8.39 -2.85
C TYR A 81 4.38 9.30 -4.11
N GLY A 82 3.41 10.20 -4.26
CA GLY A 82 3.26 11.05 -5.45
C GLY A 82 2.87 10.31 -6.74
N ILE A 83 2.47 9.03 -6.66
CA ILE A 83 2.13 8.20 -7.82
C ILE A 83 0.62 7.93 -7.85
N PRO A 84 -0.07 8.17 -8.98
CA PRO A 84 -1.47 7.83 -9.12
C PRO A 84 -1.65 6.33 -9.32
N LEU A 85 -2.44 5.70 -8.44
CA LEU A 85 -2.75 4.28 -8.45
C LEU A 85 -4.24 4.04 -8.64
N ALA A 86 -4.59 2.99 -9.38
CA ALA A 86 -5.91 2.40 -9.35
C ALA A 86 -6.07 1.58 -8.07
N VAL A 87 -7.21 1.68 -7.43
CA VAL A 87 -7.59 0.87 -6.27
C VAL A 87 -9.02 0.35 -6.43
N THR A 88 -9.25 -0.88 -5.98
CA THR A 88 -10.55 -1.54 -5.97
C THR A 88 -10.72 -2.27 -4.64
N PRO A 89 -11.93 -2.75 -4.29
CA PRO A 89 -12.14 -3.57 -3.10
C PRO A 89 -11.31 -4.88 -3.06
N ASP A 90 -10.54 -5.18 -4.10
CA ASP A 90 -9.63 -6.34 -4.14
C ASP A 90 -8.28 -6.08 -3.48
N VAL A 91 -7.95 -4.85 -3.13
CA VAL A 91 -6.66 -4.44 -2.56
C VAL A 91 -6.84 -3.49 -1.39
N LEU A 92 -5.94 -3.57 -0.42
CA LEU A 92 -5.83 -2.56 0.64
C LEU A 92 -5.57 -1.18 0.01
N ILE A 93 -6.25 -0.15 0.51
CA ILE A 93 -5.95 1.24 0.12
C ILE A 93 -4.57 1.60 0.68
N PRO A 94 -3.59 2.01 -0.15
CA PRO A 94 -2.26 2.37 0.32
C PRO A 94 -2.29 3.43 1.43
N ARG A 95 -1.54 3.20 2.52
CA ARG A 95 -1.47 4.11 3.67
C ARG A 95 -0.23 4.98 3.59
N MET A 96 -0.31 6.19 4.13
CA MET A 96 0.84 7.10 4.20
C MET A 96 1.98 6.51 5.04
N ASP A 97 1.66 5.77 6.11
CA ASP A 97 2.65 5.12 6.96
C ASP A 97 3.53 4.12 6.18
N THR A 98 2.98 3.50 5.14
CA THR A 98 3.72 2.60 4.25
C THR A 98 4.81 3.34 3.42
N GLU A 99 4.75 4.67 3.30
CA GLU A 99 5.79 5.45 2.63
C GLU A 99 7.12 5.38 3.37
N VAL A 100 7.10 5.24 4.71
CA VAL A 100 8.29 5.01 5.54
C VAL A 100 9.04 3.73 5.12
N LEU A 101 8.30 2.71 4.70
CA LEU A 101 8.88 1.46 4.20
C LEU A 101 9.64 1.71 2.88
N VAL A 102 9.09 2.51 1.97
CA VAL A 102 9.75 2.91 0.72
C VAL A 102 11.03 3.70 1.00
N ASP A 103 10.96 4.68 1.91
CA ASP A 103 12.12 5.49 2.30
C ASP A 103 13.22 4.64 2.93
N ALA A 104 12.88 3.72 3.84
CA ALA A 104 13.84 2.83 4.47
C ALA A 104 14.59 1.95 3.44
N VAL A 105 13.89 1.42 2.44
CA VAL A 105 14.53 0.64 1.36
C VAL A 105 15.46 1.53 0.53
N LYS A 106 15.03 2.73 0.15
CA LYS A 106 15.84 3.69 -0.61
C LYS A 106 17.11 4.06 0.13
N GLU A 107 17.01 4.47 1.38
CA GLU A 107 18.15 4.89 2.22
C GLU A 107 19.21 3.78 2.33
N MET A 108 18.78 2.53 2.52
CA MET A 108 19.70 1.40 2.64
C MET A 108 20.38 1.01 1.32
N LEU A 109 19.77 1.31 0.17
CA LEU A 109 20.29 0.96 -1.14
C LEU A 109 21.05 2.09 -1.84
N ILE A 110 20.76 3.35 -1.54
CA ILE A 110 21.44 4.51 -2.14
C ILE A 110 22.96 4.44 -1.86
N GLY A 111 23.75 4.52 -2.94
CA GLY A 111 25.22 4.44 -2.87
C GLY A 111 25.80 3.04 -2.66
N ARG A 112 24.94 2.01 -2.48
CA ARG A 112 25.36 0.62 -2.26
C ARG A 112 24.95 -0.32 -3.39
N LYS A 113 23.66 -0.37 -3.72
CA LYS A 113 23.10 -1.32 -4.69
C LYS A 113 21.97 -0.67 -5.51
N MET A 114 22.32 0.22 -6.41
CA MET A 114 21.35 0.97 -7.23
C MET A 114 20.59 0.09 -8.23
N ASP A 115 21.14 -1.06 -8.64
CA ASP A 115 20.56 -2.04 -9.55
C ASP A 115 19.94 -3.24 -8.82
N ALA A 116 19.51 -3.05 -7.57
CA ALA A 116 18.98 -4.09 -6.73
C ALA A 116 17.81 -4.85 -7.39
N ARG A 117 17.78 -6.16 -7.15
CA ARG A 117 16.62 -7.00 -7.45
C ARG A 117 15.77 -7.12 -6.19
N ILE A 118 14.55 -6.63 -6.24
CA ILE A 118 13.64 -6.49 -5.10
C ILE A 118 12.45 -7.43 -5.27
N LEU A 119 12.06 -8.11 -4.18
CA LEU A 119 10.83 -8.88 -4.06
C LEU A 119 9.86 -8.11 -3.19
N ASP A 120 8.70 -7.75 -3.73
CA ASP A 120 7.55 -7.18 -3.00
C ASP A 120 6.54 -8.29 -2.74
N LEU A 121 6.48 -8.77 -1.51
CA LEU A 121 5.66 -9.90 -1.08
C LEU A 121 4.42 -9.40 -0.32
N CYS A 122 3.24 -9.95 -0.63
CA CYS A 122 1.93 -9.41 -0.27
C CYS A 122 1.71 -8.03 -0.91
N CYS A 123 2.00 -7.92 -2.20
CA CYS A 123 2.13 -6.64 -2.90
C CYS A 123 0.81 -5.86 -3.07
N GLY A 124 -0.36 -6.50 -2.93
CA GLY A 124 -1.66 -5.86 -3.08
C GLY A 124 -1.79 -5.06 -4.38
N SER A 125 -1.97 -3.75 -4.27
CA SER A 125 -2.02 -2.82 -5.41
C SER A 125 -0.70 -2.63 -6.14
N GLY A 126 0.43 -3.11 -5.59
CA GLY A 126 1.78 -2.88 -6.09
C GLY A 126 2.33 -1.48 -5.77
N CYS A 127 1.76 -0.79 -4.80
CA CYS A 127 2.13 0.60 -4.46
C CYS A 127 3.62 0.72 -4.09
N ILE A 128 4.14 -0.18 -3.24
CA ILE A 128 5.54 -0.20 -2.81
C ILE A 128 6.46 -0.42 -4.02
N ALA A 129 6.17 -1.45 -4.83
CA ALA A 129 6.97 -1.76 -6.01
C ALA A 129 6.97 -0.61 -7.03
N CYS A 130 5.82 0.01 -7.28
CA CYS A 130 5.72 1.15 -8.19
C CYS A 130 6.51 2.36 -7.67
N ALA A 131 6.42 2.67 -6.38
CA ALA A 131 7.18 3.75 -5.75
C ALA A 131 8.70 3.51 -5.86
N LEU A 132 9.17 2.32 -5.43
CA LEU A 132 10.58 1.95 -5.52
C LEU A 132 11.10 1.99 -6.97
N ALA A 133 10.32 1.50 -7.93
CA ALA A 133 10.71 1.54 -9.33
C ALA A 133 10.80 2.97 -9.90
N LYS A 134 9.96 3.89 -9.44
CA LYS A 134 10.02 5.32 -9.83
C LYS A 134 11.26 5.99 -9.25
N GLU A 135 11.50 5.80 -7.97
CA GLU A 135 12.59 6.44 -7.23
C GLU A 135 13.97 5.85 -7.58
N MET A 136 14.02 4.56 -7.91
CA MET A 136 15.25 3.82 -8.19
C MET A 136 15.20 3.22 -9.62
N PRO A 137 15.50 3.99 -10.66
CA PRO A 137 15.27 3.58 -12.06
C PRO A 137 16.04 2.34 -12.54
N ALA A 138 17.13 1.96 -11.86
CA ALA A 138 17.93 0.79 -12.22
C ALA A 138 17.45 -0.52 -11.56
N THR A 139 16.52 -0.46 -10.60
CA THR A 139 16.00 -1.65 -9.91
C THR A 139 15.08 -2.49 -10.80
N LYS A 140 15.04 -3.79 -10.51
CA LYS A 140 14.06 -4.74 -11.07
C LYS A 140 13.28 -5.39 -9.93
N LEU A 141 11.96 -5.46 -10.09
CA LEU A 141 11.07 -5.91 -9.03
C LEU A 141 10.22 -7.11 -9.45
N VAL A 142 9.91 -7.94 -8.48
CA VAL A 142 8.95 -9.02 -8.59
C VAL A 142 7.88 -8.79 -7.53
N CYS A 143 6.64 -8.54 -7.95
CA CYS A 143 5.48 -8.45 -7.09
C CYS A 143 4.86 -9.83 -6.90
N VAL A 144 4.60 -10.21 -5.67
CA VAL A 144 3.98 -11.50 -5.33
C VAL A 144 2.78 -11.27 -4.43
N ASP A 145 1.67 -11.88 -4.80
CA ASP A 145 0.45 -11.91 -3.99
C ASP A 145 -0.29 -13.24 -4.20
N ILE A 146 -1.05 -13.67 -3.22
CA ILE A 146 -1.90 -14.86 -3.31
C ILE A 146 -3.16 -14.57 -4.13
N SER A 147 -3.65 -13.32 -4.09
CA SER A 147 -4.88 -12.88 -4.75
C SER A 147 -4.62 -12.58 -6.23
N ALA A 148 -5.29 -13.33 -7.12
CA ALA A 148 -5.23 -13.08 -8.56
C ALA A 148 -5.86 -11.73 -8.93
N SER A 149 -6.92 -11.29 -8.22
CA SER A 149 -7.57 -9.98 -8.42
C SER A 149 -6.67 -8.84 -7.96
N ALA A 150 -5.99 -8.96 -6.81
CA ALA A 150 -4.99 -7.98 -6.40
C ALA A 150 -3.86 -7.84 -7.44
N LEU A 151 -3.37 -8.95 -7.98
CA LEU A 151 -2.37 -8.92 -9.06
C LEU A 151 -2.88 -8.30 -10.37
N GLN A 152 -4.19 -8.32 -10.64
CA GLN A 152 -4.77 -7.58 -11.77
C GLN A 152 -4.68 -6.08 -11.53
N VAL A 153 -5.01 -5.61 -10.32
CA VAL A 153 -4.86 -4.20 -9.93
C VAL A 153 -3.38 -3.78 -9.96
N CYS A 154 -2.47 -4.62 -9.44
CA CYS A 154 -1.04 -4.39 -9.50
C CYS A 154 -0.54 -4.22 -10.94
N ARG A 155 -0.92 -5.11 -11.87
CA ARG A 155 -0.56 -4.98 -13.30
C ARG A 155 -1.11 -3.71 -13.94
N LEU A 156 -2.34 -3.33 -13.59
CA LEU A 156 -2.93 -2.07 -14.06
C LEU A 156 -2.09 -0.87 -13.58
N ASN A 157 -1.64 -0.87 -12.32
CA ASN A 157 -0.80 0.19 -11.76
C ASN A 157 0.59 0.23 -12.38
N ILE A 158 1.19 -0.92 -12.65
CA ILE A 158 2.46 -1.05 -13.38
C ILE A 158 2.33 -0.41 -14.77
N ALA A 159 1.28 -0.77 -15.52
CA ALA A 159 1.04 -0.24 -16.86
C ALA A 159 0.74 1.28 -16.83
N ARG A 160 -0.11 1.73 -15.91
CA ARG A 160 -0.47 3.14 -15.73
C ARG A 160 0.77 4.02 -15.48
N ASN A 161 1.78 3.46 -14.83
CA ASN A 161 3.01 4.15 -14.48
C ASN A 161 4.19 3.85 -15.41
N HIS A 162 3.98 3.10 -16.52
CA HIS A 162 5.01 2.74 -17.52
C HIS A 162 6.19 1.97 -16.94
N LEU A 163 5.91 0.98 -16.06
CA LEU A 163 6.91 0.20 -15.31
C LEU A 163 7.04 -1.26 -15.76
N GLU A 164 6.36 -1.68 -16.85
CA GLU A 164 6.26 -3.07 -17.32
C GLU A 164 7.60 -3.70 -17.64
N SER A 165 8.59 -2.90 -18.05
CA SER A 165 9.94 -3.39 -18.34
C SER A 165 10.76 -3.75 -17.09
N ARG A 166 10.30 -3.35 -15.91
CA ARG A 166 11.05 -3.48 -14.65
C ARG A 166 10.32 -4.24 -13.55
N ILE A 167 9.00 -4.35 -13.62
CA ILE A 167 8.18 -5.02 -12.61
C ILE A 167 7.43 -6.17 -13.25
N ILE A 168 7.51 -7.36 -12.67
CA ILE A 168 6.72 -8.53 -13.04
C ILE A 168 5.89 -9.02 -11.86
N CYS A 169 4.71 -9.59 -12.15
CA CYS A 169 3.81 -10.12 -11.12
C CYS A 169 3.78 -11.65 -11.19
N LYS A 170 3.86 -12.30 -10.03
CA LYS A 170 3.71 -13.75 -9.85
C LYS A 170 2.70 -14.05 -8.77
N GLN A 171 1.86 -15.05 -8.99
CA GLN A 171 0.94 -15.51 -7.95
C GLN A 171 1.62 -16.57 -7.09
N ALA A 172 1.69 -16.33 -5.78
CA ALA A 172 2.15 -17.31 -4.80
C ALA A 172 1.66 -16.94 -3.39
N ASP A 173 1.67 -17.94 -2.51
CA ASP A 173 1.30 -17.77 -1.10
C ASP A 173 2.55 -17.47 -0.26
N ALA A 174 2.53 -16.34 0.45
CA ALA A 174 3.61 -15.94 1.37
C ALA A 174 3.83 -16.91 2.53
N LEU A 175 2.83 -17.74 2.86
CA LEU A 175 2.90 -18.75 3.90
C LEU A 175 3.43 -20.10 3.40
N SER A 176 3.72 -20.22 2.12
CA SER A 176 4.22 -21.41 1.46
C SER A 176 5.64 -21.19 0.90
N SER A 177 6.31 -22.27 0.49
CA SER A 177 7.62 -22.17 -0.14
C SER A 177 7.57 -21.40 -1.46
N PRO A 178 8.60 -20.60 -1.78
CA PRO A 178 8.67 -19.85 -3.02
C PRO A 178 8.52 -20.76 -4.25
N PRO A 179 7.86 -20.28 -5.32
CA PRO A 179 7.78 -21.03 -6.57
C PRO A 179 9.18 -21.32 -7.16
N LEU A 180 9.33 -22.50 -7.76
CA LEU A 180 10.58 -22.85 -8.44
C LEU A 180 10.94 -21.78 -9.50
N GLY A 181 12.21 -21.40 -9.52
CA GLY A 181 12.73 -20.42 -10.48
C GLY A 181 12.33 -18.97 -10.20
N ILE A 182 11.87 -18.64 -8.98
CA ILE A 182 11.62 -17.22 -8.62
C ILE A 182 12.94 -16.41 -8.62
N GLY A 183 14.06 -17.08 -8.36
CA GLY A 183 15.40 -16.51 -8.32
C GLY A 183 15.76 -15.94 -6.95
N GLN A 184 16.91 -15.24 -6.90
CA GLN A 184 17.42 -14.61 -5.69
C GLN A 184 17.31 -13.08 -5.76
N PHE A 185 17.19 -12.45 -4.59
CA PHE A 185 16.93 -11.03 -4.42
C PHE A 185 17.95 -10.39 -3.47
N ASP A 186 18.21 -9.12 -3.71
CA ASP A 186 19.01 -8.28 -2.82
C ASP A 186 18.14 -7.76 -1.66
N VAL A 187 16.83 -7.59 -1.93
CA VAL A 187 15.84 -7.10 -0.95
C VAL A 187 14.54 -7.90 -1.06
N LEU A 188 13.96 -8.24 0.09
CA LEU A 188 12.57 -8.62 0.27
C LEU A 188 11.88 -7.50 1.03
N VAL A 189 10.83 -6.93 0.49
CA VAL A 189 9.97 -5.93 1.15
C VAL A 189 8.57 -6.51 1.27
N SER A 190 7.88 -6.24 2.38
CA SER A 190 6.50 -6.65 2.57
C SER A 190 5.77 -5.74 3.55
N ASN A 191 4.55 -5.37 3.19
CA ASN A 191 3.52 -4.92 4.13
C ASN A 191 2.49 -6.06 4.23
N PRO A 192 2.72 -7.07 5.08
CA PRO A 192 1.84 -8.22 5.18
C PRO A 192 0.64 -7.91 6.08
N PRO A 193 -0.44 -8.69 6.03
CA PRO A 193 -1.52 -8.59 7.01
C PRO A 193 -0.98 -8.83 8.43
N TYR A 194 -1.24 -7.88 9.34
CA TYR A 194 -0.66 -7.88 10.68
C TYR A 194 -1.66 -7.62 11.82
N ILE A 195 -2.93 -7.41 11.50
CA ILE A 195 -3.95 -7.13 12.53
C ILE A 195 -4.35 -8.47 13.18
N PRO A 196 -4.32 -8.57 14.53
CA PRO A 196 -4.84 -9.74 15.21
C PRO A 196 -6.31 -9.99 14.85
N SER A 197 -6.66 -11.25 14.55
CA SER A 197 -8.03 -11.60 14.09
C SER A 197 -9.13 -11.08 15.02
N GLY A 198 -8.88 -11.07 16.33
CA GLY A 198 -9.82 -10.57 17.34
C GLY A 198 -10.03 -9.06 17.33
N GLU A 199 -9.10 -8.28 16.75
CA GLU A 199 -9.16 -6.82 16.71
C GLU A 199 -9.87 -6.28 15.46
N ILE A 200 -10.03 -7.09 14.41
CA ILE A 200 -10.66 -6.67 13.15
C ILE A 200 -12.08 -6.14 13.36
N ALA A 201 -12.84 -6.74 14.28
CA ALA A 201 -14.20 -6.29 14.59
C ALA A 201 -14.25 -4.85 15.16
N GLY A 202 -13.15 -4.38 15.76
CA GLY A 202 -13.02 -3.03 16.33
C GLY A 202 -12.51 -1.97 15.36
N LEU A 203 -12.12 -2.34 14.14
CA LEU A 203 -11.64 -1.40 13.14
C LEU A 203 -12.75 -0.44 12.69
N ASP A 204 -12.30 0.71 12.14
CA ASP A 204 -13.21 1.65 11.48
C ASP A 204 -14.15 0.91 10.50
N PRO A 205 -15.45 1.21 10.49
CA PRO A 205 -16.39 0.57 9.58
C PRO A 205 -16.01 0.66 8.10
N SER A 206 -15.35 1.73 7.66
CA SER A 206 -14.89 1.89 6.28
C SER A 206 -13.78 0.89 5.92
N VAL A 207 -12.93 0.53 6.87
CA VAL A 207 -11.90 -0.50 6.71
C VAL A 207 -12.52 -1.89 6.80
N ARG A 208 -13.18 -2.18 7.92
CA ARG A 208 -13.72 -3.50 8.23
C ARG A 208 -14.73 -4.02 7.20
N ASN A 209 -15.61 -3.14 6.67
CA ASN A 209 -16.71 -3.55 5.80
C ASN A 209 -16.38 -3.48 4.31
N TYR A 210 -15.35 -2.76 3.92
CA TYR A 210 -15.05 -2.49 2.51
C TYR A 210 -13.69 -3.00 2.06
N GLU A 211 -12.68 -3.01 2.93
CA GLU A 211 -11.36 -3.51 2.54
C GLU A 211 -11.28 -5.03 2.67
N PRO A 212 -10.46 -5.71 1.84
CA PRO A 212 -10.45 -7.16 1.81
C PRO A 212 -9.94 -7.74 3.13
N PHE A 213 -10.74 -8.58 3.76
CA PHE A 213 -10.44 -9.20 5.06
C PHE A 213 -9.06 -9.88 5.10
N TRP A 214 -8.71 -10.58 4.03
CA TRP A 214 -7.41 -11.27 3.94
C TRP A 214 -6.20 -10.33 3.84
N ALA A 215 -6.39 -9.05 3.52
CA ALA A 215 -5.34 -8.04 3.56
C ALA A 215 -5.16 -7.43 4.96
N LEU A 216 -6.05 -7.73 5.90
CA LEU A 216 -6.05 -7.21 7.27
C LEU A 216 -5.61 -8.28 8.27
N ASP A 217 -6.09 -9.53 8.11
CA ASP A 217 -5.99 -10.61 9.09
C ASP A 217 -4.58 -11.21 9.18
N GLY A 218 -3.84 -10.80 10.21
CA GLY A 218 -2.52 -11.34 10.57
C GLY A 218 -2.56 -12.63 11.40
N GLY A 219 -3.74 -13.23 11.63
CA GLY A 219 -3.92 -14.39 12.49
C GLY A 219 -4.13 -14.01 13.97
N GLU A 220 -4.11 -15.01 14.85
CA GLU A 220 -4.47 -14.85 16.26
C GLU A 220 -3.66 -13.74 16.98
N ASP A 221 -2.35 -13.69 16.72
CA ASP A 221 -1.40 -12.75 17.33
C ASP A 221 -0.90 -11.66 16.38
N GLY A 222 -1.43 -11.58 15.15
CA GLY A 222 -0.98 -10.65 14.12
C GLY A 222 0.39 -10.97 13.52
N LEU A 223 1.02 -12.08 13.90
CA LEU A 223 2.39 -12.41 13.53
C LEU A 223 2.52 -13.56 12.53
N LYS A 224 1.39 -14.08 12.05
CA LYS A 224 1.33 -15.24 11.16
C LYS A 224 2.18 -15.08 9.90
N PHE A 225 2.09 -13.93 9.25
CA PHE A 225 2.81 -13.68 8.00
C PHE A 225 4.31 -13.49 8.22
N TYR A 226 4.74 -12.78 9.27
CA TYR A 226 6.16 -12.65 9.59
C TYR A 226 6.79 -14.02 9.82
N LYS A 227 6.14 -14.89 10.63
CA LYS A 227 6.58 -16.28 10.87
C LYS A 227 6.70 -17.06 9.56
N GLY A 228 5.68 -16.97 8.70
CA GLY A 228 5.63 -17.66 7.41
C GLY A 228 6.70 -17.19 6.44
N ILE A 229 6.82 -15.87 6.25
CA ILE A 229 7.78 -15.25 5.33
C ILE A 229 9.22 -15.56 5.78
N ILE A 230 9.55 -15.34 7.04
CA ILE A 230 10.87 -15.64 7.58
C ILE A 230 11.23 -17.13 7.36
N LYS A 231 10.29 -18.05 7.65
CA LYS A 231 10.50 -19.49 7.51
C LYS A 231 10.71 -19.92 6.05
N HIS A 232 9.94 -19.41 5.12
CA HIS A 232 9.86 -19.93 3.76
C HIS A 232 10.63 -19.10 2.74
N TRP A 233 10.72 -17.78 2.93
CA TRP A 233 11.25 -16.86 1.91
C TRP A 233 12.64 -16.30 2.23
N ARG A 234 13.19 -16.57 3.43
CA ARG A 234 14.55 -16.16 3.76
C ARG A 234 15.57 -16.67 2.73
N THR A 235 15.38 -17.88 2.21
CA THR A 235 16.28 -18.55 1.25
C THR A 235 16.32 -17.89 -0.13
N VAL A 236 15.40 -16.97 -0.45
CA VAL A 236 15.47 -16.21 -1.70
C VAL A 236 16.37 -14.97 -1.58
N LEU A 237 16.80 -14.62 -0.37
CA LEU A 237 17.75 -13.52 -0.16
C LEU A 237 19.18 -14.00 -0.43
N ARG A 238 19.95 -13.16 -1.11
CA ARG A 238 21.40 -13.35 -1.29
C ARG A 238 22.15 -13.11 0.02
N PRO A 239 23.40 -13.59 0.14
CA PRO A 239 24.30 -13.14 1.19
C PRO A 239 24.35 -11.59 1.24
N GLY A 240 24.28 -11.02 2.43
CA GLY A 240 24.15 -9.56 2.63
C GLY A 240 22.78 -8.97 2.29
N GLY A 241 21.82 -9.79 1.83
CA GLY A 241 20.48 -9.36 1.47
C GLY A 241 19.66 -8.84 2.66
N LEU A 242 18.68 -8.02 2.37
CA LEU A 242 17.87 -7.30 3.35
C LEU A 242 16.41 -7.74 3.29
N VAL A 243 15.78 -7.82 4.45
CA VAL A 243 14.32 -7.90 4.57
C VAL A 243 13.79 -6.63 5.22
N PHE A 244 12.67 -6.12 4.70
CA PHE A 244 11.95 -4.99 5.26
C PHE A 244 10.49 -5.40 5.49
N PHE A 245 10.01 -5.24 6.72
CA PHE A 245 8.61 -5.48 7.08
C PHE A 245 7.98 -4.20 7.61
N GLU A 246 6.84 -3.81 7.05
CA GLU A 246 5.94 -2.95 7.80
C GLU A 246 5.36 -3.74 8.97
N VAL A 247 5.22 -3.10 10.13
CA VAL A 247 4.71 -3.72 11.35
C VAL A 247 3.62 -2.88 12.00
N GLY A 248 2.67 -3.55 12.64
CA GLY A 248 1.68 -2.91 13.49
C GLY A 248 2.32 -2.33 14.75
N GLU A 249 1.59 -1.45 15.40
CA GLU A 249 1.97 -0.89 16.70
C GLU A 249 2.29 -2.03 17.68
N ASN A 250 3.39 -1.88 18.42
CA ASN A 250 3.89 -2.87 19.39
C ASN A 250 4.42 -4.20 18.84
N GLN A 251 4.51 -4.42 17.53
CA GLN A 251 5.03 -5.67 16.95
C GLN A 251 6.54 -5.64 16.67
N ALA A 252 7.15 -4.46 16.55
CA ALA A 252 8.53 -4.30 16.07
C ALA A 252 9.56 -5.14 16.86
N ALA A 253 9.54 -5.07 18.19
CA ALA A 253 10.48 -5.81 19.03
C ALA A 253 10.37 -7.33 18.83
N THR A 254 9.14 -7.83 18.71
CA THR A 254 8.87 -9.25 18.49
C THR A 254 9.35 -9.70 17.12
N VAL A 255 9.11 -8.91 16.07
CA VAL A 255 9.54 -9.23 14.70
C VAL A 255 11.07 -9.18 14.58
N MET A 256 11.74 -8.21 15.23
CA MET A 256 13.20 -8.16 15.32
C MET A 256 13.78 -9.45 15.98
N ASP A 257 13.22 -9.88 17.11
CA ASP A 257 13.62 -11.10 17.80
C ASP A 257 13.43 -12.35 16.90
N MET A 258 12.33 -12.42 16.15
CA MET A 258 12.11 -13.47 15.17
C MET A 258 13.18 -13.52 14.08
N LEU A 259 13.57 -12.37 13.54
CA LEU A 259 14.64 -12.29 12.54
C LEU A 259 15.97 -12.79 13.09
N LEU A 260 16.37 -12.31 14.27
CA LEU A 260 17.62 -12.72 14.91
C LEU A 260 17.65 -14.23 15.20
N ARG A 261 16.55 -14.80 15.72
CA ARG A 261 16.42 -16.25 15.95
C ARG A 261 16.45 -17.08 14.67
N ALA A 262 15.99 -16.48 13.56
CA ALA A 262 16.04 -17.13 12.24
C ALA A 262 17.42 -17.01 11.56
N GLY A 263 18.43 -16.43 12.25
CA GLY A 263 19.79 -16.33 11.77
C GLY A 263 20.09 -15.10 10.91
N PHE A 264 19.26 -14.06 10.97
CA PHE A 264 19.67 -12.77 10.45
C PHE A 264 20.77 -12.19 11.36
N ALA A 265 21.81 -11.62 10.76
CA ALA A 265 22.96 -11.09 11.50
C ALA A 265 22.65 -9.82 12.28
N GLU A 266 21.72 -9.03 11.76
CA GLU A 266 21.31 -7.75 12.33
C GLU A 266 19.81 -7.58 12.17
N ALA A 267 19.18 -6.88 13.14
CA ALA A 267 17.81 -6.41 13.04
C ALA A 267 17.70 -5.01 13.67
N GLU A 268 17.07 -4.09 12.97
CA GLU A 268 16.84 -2.72 13.41
C GLU A 268 15.41 -2.27 13.07
N CYS A 269 14.99 -1.14 13.63
CA CYS A 269 13.67 -0.57 13.41
C CYS A 269 13.76 0.89 12.97
N ARG A 270 12.79 1.32 12.13
CA ARG A 270 12.55 2.72 11.78
C ARG A 270 11.18 3.14 12.28
N GLU A 271 11.11 4.36 12.77
CA GLU A 271 9.87 4.99 13.23
C GLU A 271 9.26 5.86 12.12
N ASP A 272 7.95 6.03 12.17
CA ASP A 272 7.25 7.01 11.35
C ASP A 272 7.42 8.44 11.91
N THR A 273 6.80 9.42 11.28
CA THR A 273 6.88 10.83 11.69
C THR A 273 6.25 11.12 13.06
N ALA A 274 5.43 10.21 13.57
CA ALA A 274 4.84 10.28 14.91
C ALA A 274 5.71 9.60 15.98
N GLY A 275 6.84 9.00 15.60
CA GLY A 275 7.73 8.26 16.50
C GLY A 275 7.22 6.86 16.82
N ILE A 276 6.33 6.31 15.98
CA ILE A 276 5.82 4.95 16.13
C ILE A 276 6.69 3.99 15.33
N PRO A 277 7.21 2.89 15.93
CA PRO A 277 7.92 1.86 15.20
C PRO A 277 7.07 1.28 14.06
N ARG A 278 7.53 1.45 12.81
CA ARG A 278 6.74 1.11 11.62
C ARG A 278 7.43 0.15 10.67
N VAL A 279 8.76 0.16 10.61
CA VAL A 279 9.50 -0.70 9.69
C VAL A 279 10.58 -1.47 10.45
N VAL A 280 10.56 -2.80 10.35
CA VAL A 280 11.62 -3.67 10.85
C VAL A 280 12.49 -4.12 9.68
N ILE A 281 13.80 -3.99 9.84
CA ILE A 281 14.82 -4.32 8.83
C ILE A 281 15.69 -5.45 9.38
N GLY A 282 15.92 -6.50 8.59
CA GLY A 282 16.84 -7.57 8.90
C GLY A 282 17.90 -7.75 7.80
N ARG A 283 19.12 -8.12 8.17
CA ARG A 283 20.23 -8.34 7.24
C ARG A 283 20.74 -9.78 7.34
N ILE A 284 20.86 -10.45 6.20
CA ILE A 284 21.57 -11.73 6.09
C ILE A 284 23.08 -11.49 6.18
N SER A 285 23.83 -12.40 6.83
CA SER A 285 25.30 -12.32 6.85
C SER A 285 25.89 -12.36 5.44
N GLU A 286 26.92 -11.55 5.16
CA GLU A 286 27.65 -11.59 3.89
C GLU A 286 28.40 -12.91 3.68
N ASN A 287 28.75 -13.62 4.78
CA ASN A 287 29.49 -14.89 4.76
C ASN A 287 28.56 -16.12 4.74
N GLU A 288 27.24 -15.93 4.61
CA GLU A 288 26.32 -17.05 4.57
C GLU A 288 26.43 -17.78 3.23
N THR A 289 26.83 -19.06 3.30
CA THR A 289 26.85 -19.96 2.12
C THR A 289 25.42 -20.45 1.91
N VAL A 290 24.79 -20.10 0.78
CA VAL A 290 23.45 -20.55 0.36
C VAL A 290 23.46 -22.01 -0.08
#